data_07dae3f336492a20bd6f84a14ac7131b
#
_entry.id   07dae3f336492a20bd6f84a14ac7131b
#
_cell.length_a   1.000
_cell.length_b   1.000
_cell.length_c   1.000
_cell.angle_alpha   90.00
_cell.angle_beta   90.00
_cell.angle_gamma   90.00
#
_symmetry.space_group_name_H-M   'P 1'
#
loop_
_entity.id
_entity.type
_entity.pdbx_description
1 polymer ?
#
loop_
_entity_poly.entity_id
_entity_poly.type
_entity_poly.pdbx_seq_one_letter_code
_entity_poly.pdbx_strand_id
1 'polypeptide(L)'
;FTDDGAAELYHNNSKKAETIGTGLTVTGGVNASGLSTFQGASFTPGDALKETIKITSTAWNSSGDCNVSNGNLVYNSGGPGAGGADLNIVSDVGINTTLKVGEMITFAGITSASNTSHYIDGLKIDHATQVINWIGGSAPSEGGGSGFDIYNFTIIKTGDAAYSIIGNHTKTAA
;
A
#
# COMPACT_ATOMS: atom_id res chain seq x y z
N PHE A 1 6.32 10.00 -41.19
CA PHE A 1 6.79 8.63 -40.95
C PHE A 1 7.48 8.21 -42.24
N THR A 2 8.75 7.85 -42.18
CA THR A 2 9.46 7.16 -43.25
C THR A 2 9.17 5.67 -43.14
N ASP A 3 8.91 4.99 -44.28
CA ASP A 3 8.86 3.54 -44.36
C ASP A 3 10.22 3.07 -43.82
N ASP A 4 10.29 2.22 -42.83
CA ASP A 4 11.48 1.75 -42.12
C ASP A 4 12.17 2.77 -41.15
N GLY A 5 11.57 3.94 -40.88
CA GLY A 5 12.12 4.94 -39.97
C GLY A 5 11.46 4.95 -38.59
N ALA A 6 12.18 5.42 -37.58
CA ALA A 6 11.63 5.68 -36.25
C ALA A 6 10.55 6.77 -36.29
N ALA A 7 9.48 6.60 -35.50
CA ALA A 7 8.59 7.72 -35.17
C ALA A 7 9.26 8.58 -34.10
N GLU A 8 9.46 9.86 -34.38
CA GLU A 8 10.14 10.78 -33.49
C GLU A 8 9.22 11.93 -33.07
N LEU A 9 9.21 12.26 -31.79
CA LEU A 9 8.49 13.41 -31.23
C LEU A 9 9.48 14.45 -30.73
N TYR A 10 9.29 15.70 -31.15
CA TYR A 10 10.13 16.81 -30.79
C TYR A 10 9.36 17.90 -30.02
N HIS A 11 10.05 18.58 -29.12
CA HIS A 11 9.61 19.81 -28.51
C HIS A 11 10.79 20.81 -28.50
N ASN A 12 10.60 22.00 -29.06
CA ASN A 12 11.64 23.02 -29.19
C ASN A 12 12.95 22.47 -29.81
N ASN A 13 12.85 21.81 -30.98
CA ASN A 13 13.94 21.16 -31.69
C ASN A 13 14.72 20.09 -30.90
N SER A 14 14.24 19.68 -29.74
CA SER A 14 14.83 18.59 -28.95
C SER A 14 13.96 17.34 -29.06
N LYS A 15 14.53 16.21 -29.45
CA LYS A 15 13.85 14.93 -29.48
C LYS A 15 13.43 14.51 -28.07
N LYS A 16 12.16 14.19 -27.87
CA LYS A 16 11.58 13.80 -26.59
C LYS A 16 11.17 12.33 -26.52
N ALA A 17 10.79 11.75 -27.65
CA ALA A 17 10.52 10.33 -27.74
C ALA A 17 10.82 9.80 -29.14
N GLU A 18 11.17 8.55 -29.24
CA GLU A 18 11.34 7.83 -30.50
C GLU A 18 11.01 6.36 -30.36
N THR A 19 10.53 5.75 -31.44
CA THR A 19 10.44 4.29 -31.54
C THR A 19 11.79 3.73 -31.98
N ILE A 20 12.20 2.64 -31.36
CA ILE A 20 13.39 1.87 -31.72
C ILE A 20 12.99 0.41 -31.98
N GLY A 21 13.85 -0.39 -32.58
CA GLY A 21 13.56 -1.79 -32.89
C GLY A 21 13.08 -2.65 -31.71
N THR A 22 13.40 -2.24 -30.48
CA THR A 22 13.04 -2.95 -29.23
C THR A 22 11.98 -2.23 -28.39
N GLY A 23 11.42 -1.10 -28.84
CA GLY A 23 10.40 -0.39 -28.09
C GLY A 23 10.36 1.12 -28.27
N LEU A 24 10.11 1.85 -27.20
CA LEU A 24 10.02 3.31 -27.15
C LEU A 24 11.09 3.87 -26.20
N THR A 25 11.88 4.81 -26.68
CA THR A 25 12.80 5.62 -25.86
C THR A 25 12.15 6.97 -25.57
N VAL A 26 12.14 7.40 -24.31
CA VAL A 26 11.69 8.71 -23.88
C VAL A 26 12.83 9.45 -23.17
N THR A 27 13.16 10.64 -23.66
CA THR A 27 14.14 11.51 -23.03
C THR A 27 13.44 12.51 -22.12
N GLY A 28 13.54 12.28 -20.82
CA GLY A 28 12.85 13.03 -19.77
C GLY A 28 11.89 12.16 -18.98
N GLY A 29 10.92 12.79 -18.32
CA GLY A 29 9.93 12.08 -17.51
C GLY A 29 8.72 11.62 -18.32
N VAL A 30 8.14 10.49 -17.93
CA VAL A 30 6.82 10.04 -18.38
C VAL A 30 5.84 10.29 -17.24
N ASN A 31 4.85 11.16 -17.46
CA ASN A 31 3.71 11.31 -16.55
C ASN A 31 2.53 10.53 -17.14
N ALA A 32 2.25 9.36 -16.57
CA ALA A 32 1.18 8.49 -17.00
C ALA A 32 0.06 8.51 -15.96
N SER A 33 -0.92 9.40 -16.13
CA SER A 33 -2.13 9.38 -15.31
C SER A 33 -3.08 8.27 -15.80
N GLY A 34 -3.44 7.36 -14.92
CA GLY A 34 -4.33 6.24 -15.24
C GLY A 34 -3.67 5.04 -15.92
N LEU A 35 -2.35 5.01 -16.04
CA LEU A 35 -1.64 3.80 -16.47
C LEU A 35 -1.54 2.83 -15.31
N SER A 36 -2.00 1.63 -15.51
CA SER A 36 -2.08 0.63 -14.44
C SER A 36 -1.26 -0.63 -14.66
N THR A 37 -0.67 -0.84 -15.85
CA THR A 37 -0.03 -2.13 -16.11
C THR A 37 1.27 -1.99 -16.90
N PHE A 38 2.38 -2.41 -16.29
CA PHE A 38 3.64 -2.73 -16.96
C PHE A 38 3.79 -4.25 -16.96
N GLN A 39 3.43 -4.90 -18.06
CA GLN A 39 3.51 -6.37 -18.16
C GLN A 39 4.92 -6.80 -18.57
N GLY A 40 5.56 -7.66 -17.76
CA GLY A 40 6.90 -8.18 -18.06
C GLY A 40 8.03 -7.17 -17.95
N ALA A 41 7.83 -6.04 -17.25
CA ALA A 41 8.83 -4.98 -17.13
C ALA A 41 9.89 -5.30 -16.07
N SER A 42 11.16 -5.11 -16.45
CA SER A 42 12.24 -4.90 -15.48
C SER A 42 12.26 -3.41 -15.13
N PHE A 43 12.03 -3.09 -13.86
CA PHE A 43 12.10 -1.72 -13.37
C PHE A 43 13.48 -1.51 -12.72
N THR A 44 14.37 -0.76 -13.40
CA THR A 44 15.69 -0.41 -12.85
C THR A 44 15.69 1.09 -12.57
N PRO A 45 15.30 1.55 -11.36
CA PRO A 45 15.36 2.96 -11.03
C PRO A 45 16.84 3.39 -10.89
N GLY A 46 17.23 4.46 -11.58
CA GLY A 46 18.55 5.10 -11.42
C GLY A 46 18.67 5.88 -10.11
N ASP A 47 17.53 6.25 -9.52
CA ASP A 47 17.39 6.94 -8.24
C ASP A 47 16.46 6.15 -7.30
N ALA A 48 16.26 6.66 -6.09
CA ALA A 48 15.34 6.05 -5.13
C ALA A 48 13.90 6.00 -5.67
N LEU A 49 13.28 4.83 -5.56
CA LEU A 49 11.83 4.70 -5.75
C LEU A 49 11.14 5.41 -4.58
N LYS A 50 10.41 6.48 -4.87
CA LYS A 50 9.66 7.25 -3.87
C LYS A 50 8.21 6.83 -3.89
N GLU A 51 7.71 6.43 -2.74
CA GLU A 51 6.28 6.20 -2.50
C GLU A 51 5.70 7.35 -1.69
N THR A 52 4.44 7.69 -1.95
CA THR A 52 3.73 8.69 -1.15
C THR A 52 3.05 7.98 0.02
N ILE A 53 3.40 8.40 1.25
CA ILE A 53 2.74 7.94 2.46
C ILE A 53 1.55 8.85 2.78
N LYS A 54 0.40 8.26 3.11
CA LYS A 54 -0.73 9.01 3.64
C LYS A 54 -0.46 9.38 5.10
N ILE A 55 -0.57 10.67 5.42
CA ILE A 55 -0.44 11.16 6.80
C ILE A 55 -1.84 11.44 7.35
N THR A 56 -2.14 10.93 8.55
CA THR A 56 -3.39 11.16 9.25
C THR A 56 -3.15 11.33 10.75
N SER A 57 -4.04 12.04 11.42
CA SER A 57 -4.08 12.16 12.89
C SER A 57 -5.35 11.54 13.49
N THR A 58 -6.20 10.96 12.65
CA THR A 58 -7.42 10.27 13.13
C THR A 58 -7.03 8.95 13.76
N ALA A 59 -7.35 8.75 15.02
CA ALA A 59 -7.02 7.51 15.73
C ALA A 59 -7.63 6.30 15.01
N TRP A 60 -6.82 5.25 14.87
CA TRP A 60 -7.29 3.96 14.41
C TRP A 60 -8.06 3.28 15.54
N ASN A 61 -9.34 3.21 15.36
CA ASN A 61 -10.24 2.49 16.25
C ASN A 61 -11.18 1.64 15.41
N SER A 62 -12.08 0.92 16.03
CA SER A 62 -13.03 0.02 15.38
C SER A 62 -13.90 0.65 14.27
N SER A 63 -13.84 1.95 14.07
CA SER A 63 -14.57 2.70 13.04
C SER A 63 -13.67 3.50 12.08
N GLY A 64 -12.35 3.44 12.24
CA GLY A 64 -11.42 4.15 11.36
C GLY A 64 -11.10 3.38 10.08
N ASP A 65 -11.45 3.95 8.92
CA ASP A 65 -11.19 3.33 7.61
C ASP A 65 -9.81 3.70 7.07
N CYS A 66 -9.05 2.69 6.68
CA CYS A 66 -7.84 2.82 5.89
C CYS A 66 -8.17 2.51 4.43
N ASN A 67 -8.44 3.56 3.65
CA ASN A 67 -8.78 3.42 2.24
C ASN A 67 -7.49 3.30 1.40
N VAL A 68 -7.26 2.11 0.84
CA VAL A 68 -6.07 1.80 0.04
C VAL A 68 -6.10 2.41 -1.36
N SER A 69 -7.24 2.92 -1.85
CA SER A 69 -7.28 3.72 -3.08
C SER A 69 -6.48 5.02 -2.95
N ASN A 70 -6.22 5.46 -1.71
CA ASN A 70 -5.38 6.62 -1.38
C ASN A 70 -3.94 6.25 -0.98
N GLY A 71 -3.54 5.01 -1.21
CA GLY A 71 -2.24 4.46 -0.85
C GLY A 71 -2.33 3.44 0.29
N ASN A 72 -1.43 2.48 0.25
CA ASN A 72 -1.34 1.37 1.20
C ASN A 72 -0.26 1.57 2.28
N LEU A 73 0.42 2.73 2.25
CA LEU A 73 1.35 3.17 3.28
C LEU A 73 0.71 4.31 4.08
N VAL A 74 0.59 4.16 5.39
CA VAL A 74 -0.05 5.17 6.25
C VAL A 74 0.83 5.50 7.46
N TYR A 75 1.06 6.79 7.69
CA TYR A 75 1.57 7.29 8.97
C TYR A 75 0.44 7.92 9.75
N ASN A 76 0.16 7.39 10.92
CA ASN A 76 -0.90 7.88 11.80
C ASN A 76 -0.31 8.44 13.09
N SER A 77 -0.34 9.77 13.23
CA SER A 77 0.11 10.44 14.45
C SER A 77 -0.92 10.38 15.60
N GLY A 78 -2.16 9.97 15.33
CA GLY A 78 -3.22 9.83 16.34
C GLY A 78 -3.17 8.54 17.15
N GLY A 79 -2.34 7.59 16.72
CA GLY A 79 -2.19 6.30 17.37
C GLY A 79 -3.38 5.34 17.16
N PRO A 80 -3.26 4.10 17.63
CA PRO A 80 -4.39 3.17 17.75
C PRO A 80 -5.34 3.64 18.86
N GLY A 81 -6.58 3.21 18.79
CA GLY A 81 -7.52 3.37 19.89
C GLY A 81 -7.17 2.51 21.11
N ALA A 82 -7.80 2.79 22.26
CA ALA A 82 -7.58 2.06 23.50
C ALA A 82 -8.10 0.62 23.41
N GLY A 83 -7.29 -0.32 23.90
CA GLY A 83 -7.65 -1.72 24.16
C GLY A 83 -7.99 -2.51 22.90
N GLY A 84 -7.03 -3.09 22.20
CA GLY A 84 -7.26 -4.00 21.07
C GLY A 84 -8.24 -3.47 20.01
N ALA A 85 -7.77 -2.70 19.05
CA ALA A 85 -8.64 -2.11 18.04
C ALA A 85 -8.58 -2.90 16.72
N ASP A 86 -9.68 -2.94 15.98
CA ASP A 86 -9.73 -3.45 14.62
C ASP A 86 -9.34 -2.36 13.63
N LEU A 87 -8.34 -2.61 12.80
CA LEU A 87 -8.08 -1.78 11.63
C LEU A 87 -9.02 -2.19 10.50
N ASN A 88 -9.72 -1.24 9.88
CA ASN A 88 -10.59 -1.53 8.75
C ASN A 88 -9.93 -1.11 7.43
N ILE A 89 -9.64 -2.07 6.56
CA ILE A 89 -9.09 -1.85 5.22
C ILE A 89 -10.24 -1.83 4.21
N VAL A 90 -10.33 -0.73 3.49
CA VAL A 90 -11.36 -0.51 2.46
C VAL A 90 -10.73 0.01 1.18
N SER A 91 -11.49 0.02 0.10
CA SER A 91 -11.19 0.78 -1.13
C SER A 91 -12.44 1.48 -1.61
N ASP A 92 -12.31 2.40 -2.57
CA ASP A 92 -13.44 3.18 -3.10
C ASP A 92 -14.57 2.31 -3.69
N VAL A 93 -14.22 1.11 -4.15
CA VAL A 93 -15.16 0.14 -4.75
C VAL A 93 -15.27 -1.16 -3.95
N GLY A 94 -14.66 -1.21 -2.76
CA GLY A 94 -14.50 -2.41 -1.94
C GLY A 94 -13.29 -3.26 -2.35
N ILE A 95 -12.60 -3.82 -1.36
CA ILE A 95 -11.41 -4.68 -1.56
C ILE A 95 -11.78 -5.91 -2.39
N ASN A 96 -13.00 -6.44 -2.18
CA ASN A 96 -13.48 -7.59 -2.95
C ASN A 96 -13.58 -7.32 -4.45
N THR A 97 -13.85 -6.08 -4.84
CA THR A 97 -13.86 -5.66 -6.26
C THR A 97 -12.46 -5.27 -6.74
N THR A 98 -11.67 -4.64 -5.88
CA THR A 98 -10.32 -4.15 -6.21
C THR A 98 -9.35 -5.30 -6.51
N LEU A 99 -9.39 -6.38 -5.72
CA LEU A 99 -8.54 -7.56 -5.92
C LEU A 99 -9.27 -8.65 -6.68
N LYS A 100 -8.58 -9.29 -7.63
CA LYS A 100 -9.00 -10.56 -8.23
C LYS A 100 -8.49 -11.72 -7.39
N VAL A 101 -9.12 -12.88 -7.53
CA VAL A 101 -8.62 -14.12 -6.90
C VAL A 101 -7.19 -14.40 -7.37
N GLY A 102 -6.28 -14.62 -6.42
CA GLY A 102 -4.84 -14.79 -6.65
C GLY A 102 -4.04 -13.49 -6.61
N GLU A 103 -4.68 -12.33 -6.49
CA GLU A 103 -3.98 -11.06 -6.25
C GLU A 103 -3.84 -10.77 -4.75
N MET A 104 -2.85 -9.94 -4.43
CA MET A 104 -2.58 -9.51 -3.06
C MET A 104 -2.27 -8.03 -2.98
N ILE A 105 -2.49 -7.48 -1.78
CA ILE A 105 -2.01 -6.14 -1.42
C ILE A 105 -1.28 -6.25 -0.08
N THR A 106 -0.24 -5.44 0.09
CA THR A 106 0.42 -5.23 1.38
C THR A 106 0.01 -3.85 1.90
N PHE A 107 -0.50 -3.82 3.12
CA PHE A 107 -0.75 -2.59 3.87
C PHE A 107 0.34 -2.43 4.92
N ALA A 108 0.93 -1.24 5.01
CA ALA A 108 1.86 -0.88 6.06
C ALA A 108 1.38 0.37 6.80
N GLY A 109 1.18 0.23 8.09
CA GLY A 109 0.77 1.31 8.97
C GLY A 109 1.80 1.59 10.04
N ILE A 110 2.29 2.83 10.09
CA ILE A 110 3.17 3.33 11.15
C ILE A 110 2.35 4.25 12.02
N THR A 111 2.32 4.02 13.32
CA THR A 111 1.56 4.86 14.24
C THR A 111 2.40 5.28 15.44
N SER A 112 2.17 6.49 15.93
CA SER A 112 2.79 6.95 17.17
C SER A 112 2.36 6.07 18.34
N ALA A 113 3.33 5.61 19.11
CA ALA A 113 3.13 4.83 20.31
C ALA A 113 3.33 5.71 21.55
N SER A 114 2.35 5.73 22.43
CA SER A 114 2.39 6.54 23.66
C SER A 114 1.78 5.84 24.86
N ASN A 115 1.17 4.67 24.64
CA ASN A 115 0.46 3.92 25.67
C ASN A 115 0.38 2.45 25.29
N THR A 116 0.90 1.56 26.15
CA THR A 116 0.91 0.12 25.92
C THR A 116 -0.49 -0.50 25.80
N SER A 117 -1.51 0.14 26.33
CA SER A 117 -2.90 -0.33 26.17
C SER A 117 -3.55 0.03 24.81
N HIS A 118 -2.83 0.76 23.95
CA HIS A 118 -3.31 1.17 22.62
C HIS A 118 -2.60 0.34 21.55
N TYR A 119 -3.31 -0.58 20.92
CA TYR A 119 -2.75 -1.48 19.89
C TYR A 119 -3.83 -1.98 18.93
N ILE A 120 -3.40 -2.52 17.80
CA ILE A 120 -4.26 -3.20 16.83
C ILE A 120 -4.05 -4.71 16.97
N ASP A 121 -5.10 -5.44 17.24
CA ASP A 121 -5.11 -6.92 17.33
C ASP A 121 -6.11 -7.57 16.37
N GLY A 122 -6.93 -6.76 15.70
CA GLY A 122 -7.93 -7.21 14.74
C GLY A 122 -7.84 -6.48 13.39
N LEU A 123 -8.42 -7.10 12.37
CA LEU A 123 -8.54 -6.54 11.03
C LEU A 123 -9.93 -6.78 10.48
N LYS A 124 -10.47 -5.75 9.82
CA LYS A 124 -11.65 -5.85 8.97
C LYS A 124 -11.28 -5.56 7.52
N ILE A 125 -11.95 -6.21 6.61
CA ILE A 125 -11.94 -5.91 5.18
C ILE A 125 -13.36 -5.57 4.79
N ASP A 126 -13.56 -4.36 4.22
CA ASP A 126 -14.88 -3.86 3.85
C ASP A 126 -15.89 -4.03 5.02
N HIS A 127 -15.46 -3.70 6.25
CA HIS A 127 -16.19 -3.80 7.52
C HIS A 127 -16.50 -5.22 8.02
N ALA A 128 -16.05 -6.27 7.31
CA ALA A 128 -16.18 -7.66 7.73
C ALA A 128 -14.92 -8.12 8.50
N THR A 129 -15.09 -8.62 9.72
CA THR A 129 -14.00 -9.13 10.56
C THR A 129 -13.29 -10.29 9.89
N GLN A 130 -11.96 -10.29 9.95
CA GLN A 130 -11.10 -11.28 9.32
C GLN A 130 -10.27 -12.04 10.35
N VAL A 131 -9.92 -13.29 9.99
CA VAL A 131 -8.94 -14.08 10.74
C VAL A 131 -7.54 -13.73 10.24
N ILE A 132 -6.63 -13.42 11.17
CA ILE A 132 -5.26 -13.02 10.87
C ILE A 132 -4.32 -14.15 11.31
N ASN A 133 -3.43 -14.56 10.43
CA ASN A 133 -2.29 -15.41 10.76
C ASN A 133 -1.14 -14.50 11.21
N TRP A 134 -0.99 -14.32 12.50
CA TRP A 134 0.05 -13.47 13.07
C TRP A 134 1.42 -14.13 13.01
N ILE A 135 2.43 -13.38 12.55
CA ILE A 135 3.84 -13.80 12.67
C ILE A 135 4.17 -13.89 14.15
N GLY A 136 4.74 -15.03 14.56
CA GLY A 136 4.97 -15.34 15.97
C GLY A 136 3.82 -16.11 16.63
N GLY A 137 2.69 -16.33 15.91
CA GLY A 137 1.61 -17.21 16.32
C GLY A 137 0.56 -16.58 17.24
N SER A 138 0.70 -15.32 17.63
CA SER A 138 -0.23 -14.64 18.54
C SER A 138 -0.48 -13.20 18.09
N ALA A 139 -1.71 -12.73 18.24
CA ALA A 139 -2.04 -11.32 18.09
C ALA A 139 -1.26 -10.47 19.12
N PRO A 140 -0.97 -9.19 18.83
CA PRO A 140 -0.46 -8.27 19.82
C PRO A 140 -1.37 -8.19 21.05
N SER A 141 -0.79 -8.15 22.23
CA SER A 141 -1.50 -7.97 23.51
C SER A 141 -1.22 -6.59 24.13
N GLU A 142 -0.30 -5.84 23.52
CA GLU A 142 0.06 -4.49 23.95
C GLU A 142 0.74 -3.72 22.82
N GLY A 143 0.62 -2.40 22.85
CA GLY A 143 1.35 -1.47 21.99
C GLY A 143 2.70 -1.05 22.56
N GLY A 144 3.38 -0.14 21.89
CA GLY A 144 4.55 0.56 22.38
C GLY A 144 4.20 1.61 23.42
N GLY A 145 5.05 1.77 24.45
CA GLY A 145 4.94 2.86 25.43
C GLY A 145 5.50 4.18 24.92
N SER A 146 6.33 4.14 23.87
CA SER A 146 6.97 5.28 23.20
C SER A 146 7.38 4.90 21.78
N GLY A 147 7.81 5.88 20.99
CA GLY A 147 8.27 5.63 19.63
C GLY A 147 7.14 5.34 18.67
N PHE A 148 7.22 4.23 17.96
CA PHE A 148 6.24 3.84 16.94
C PHE A 148 5.84 2.39 17.07
N ASP A 149 4.57 2.12 16.76
CA ASP A 149 4.07 0.81 16.41
C ASP A 149 3.97 0.68 14.90
N ILE A 150 4.45 -0.42 14.35
CA ILE A 150 4.44 -0.71 12.93
C ILE A 150 3.62 -1.98 12.70
N TYR A 151 2.56 -1.85 11.92
CA TYR A 151 1.67 -2.95 11.54
C TYR A 151 1.81 -3.21 10.05
N ASN A 152 2.06 -4.47 9.68
CA ASN A 152 2.10 -4.90 8.29
C ASN A 152 1.08 -6.01 8.09
N PHE A 153 0.24 -5.88 7.07
CA PHE A 153 -0.72 -6.90 6.68
C PHE A 153 -0.52 -7.25 5.21
N THR A 154 -0.31 -8.52 4.92
CA THR A 154 -0.39 -9.07 3.57
C THR A 154 -1.76 -9.70 3.42
N ILE A 155 -2.57 -9.20 2.49
CA ILE A 155 -3.94 -9.60 2.24
C ILE A 155 -3.98 -10.27 0.87
N ILE A 156 -4.21 -11.58 0.83
CA ILE A 156 -4.28 -12.38 -0.38
C ILE A 156 -5.75 -12.74 -0.61
N LYS A 157 -6.31 -12.39 -1.77
CA LYS A 157 -7.66 -12.79 -2.12
C LYS A 157 -7.67 -14.23 -2.61
N THR A 158 -8.39 -15.11 -1.91
CA THR A 158 -8.47 -16.56 -2.20
C THR A 158 -9.80 -16.98 -2.81
N GLY A 159 -10.83 -16.13 -2.72
CA GLY A 159 -12.17 -16.40 -3.25
C GLY A 159 -13.04 -15.14 -3.20
N ASP A 160 -14.32 -15.30 -3.49
CA ASP A 160 -15.29 -14.20 -3.35
C ASP A 160 -15.44 -13.84 -1.87
N ALA A 161 -15.14 -12.59 -1.52
CA ALA A 161 -15.07 -12.08 -0.13
C ALA A 161 -14.26 -12.98 0.83
N ALA A 162 -13.31 -13.77 0.30
CA ALA A 162 -12.47 -14.69 1.06
C ALA A 162 -11.00 -14.29 0.95
N TYR A 163 -10.31 -14.23 2.10
CA TYR A 163 -8.94 -13.75 2.20
C TYR A 163 -8.09 -14.62 3.10
N SER A 164 -6.81 -14.77 2.74
CA SER A 164 -5.75 -15.25 3.62
C SER A 164 -4.91 -14.07 4.04
N ILE A 165 -4.78 -13.83 5.36
CA ILE A 165 -4.15 -12.63 5.89
C ILE A 165 -3.00 -13.01 6.79
N ILE A 166 -1.84 -12.40 6.54
CA ILE A 166 -0.65 -12.50 7.38
C ILE A 166 -0.45 -11.13 8.04
N GLY A 167 -0.39 -11.09 9.36
CA GLY A 167 -0.18 -9.88 10.15
C GLY A 167 1.15 -9.89 10.89
N ASN A 168 1.76 -8.72 11.00
CA ASN A 168 2.95 -8.50 11.83
C ASN A 168 2.83 -7.18 12.58
N HIS A 169 3.29 -7.17 13.82
CA HIS A 169 3.42 -5.99 14.65
C HIS A 169 4.85 -5.88 15.19
N THR A 170 5.44 -4.70 15.06
CA THR A 170 6.76 -4.39 15.59
C THR A 170 6.72 -3.08 16.35
N LYS A 171 7.33 -3.05 17.53
CA LYS A 171 7.46 -1.85 18.36
C LYS A 171 8.86 -1.27 18.21
N THR A 172 8.95 0.06 18.12
CA THR A 172 10.23 0.75 18.30
C THR A 172 10.31 1.33 19.70
N ALA A 173 11.52 1.49 20.21
CA ALA A 173 11.79 2.26 21.43
C ALA A 173 12.32 3.65 21.02
N ALA A 174 11.91 4.70 21.71
CA ALA A 174 12.48 6.04 21.60
C ALA A 174 13.13 6.44 22.94
#